data_89f712dcc15443fcd8b6a0dc97b62b55
#
_entry.id   89f712dcc15443fcd8b6a0dc97b62b55
#
_cell.length_a   1.000
_cell.length_b   1.000
_cell.length_c   1.000
_cell.angle_alpha   90.00
_cell.angle_beta   90.00
_cell.angle_gamma   90.00
#
_symmetry.space_group_name_H-M   'P 1'
#
loop_
_entity.id
_entity.type
_entity.pdbx_description
1 polymer ?
#
loop_
_entity_poly.entity_id
_entity_poly.type
_entity_poly.pdbx_seq_one_letter_code
_entity_poly.pdbx_strand_id
1 'polypeptide(L)'
;TAGSLTLNGGTLESTADFTLNSNRGIALGASNGIIDVNSGTTLTYGGIMAGSGTLTKVDSGTLTLSGVNTYSGSTTISAGTISISADSGLGSAPGSATAGHLTLNGGTLHSSADFTLNSNRGIALGSSHGTINVDGSRTLTYGGIIAGSNNLTKSGSGTLTLSGTNTYSGNTTISAGTLEVSGLLGSGTYSGNISNSGTFEYSSSSDQTLSGVISGSGDIVKGDTGTLTLSGNNTYSQMTMNDGYIVISADSGLGAPPGTATPGHLTFNGGILRTTASFTLNSNRGINLLSNGTILTDPGTTLTYGGIITGSGNLLKDGTGTLVLSGNNTNTGSVGINSGTLRISSENNLGSIPGSFDSDKLMFDNGTLNITSSITLDSNSGISYAGTNANFDINNGTT
;
A
#
# COMPACT_ATOMS: atom_id res chain seq x y z
N THR A 1 -36.27 -9.16 24.72
CA THR A 1 -37.25 -9.99 23.96
C THR A 1 -37.10 -9.65 22.48
N ALA A 2 -36.82 -10.67 21.66
CA ALA A 2 -36.75 -10.50 20.21
C ALA A 2 -38.07 -9.94 19.67
N GLY A 3 -38.05 -8.90 18.85
CA GLY A 3 -39.21 -8.40 18.11
C GLY A 3 -40.17 -7.48 18.88
N SER A 4 -39.73 -6.78 19.95
CA SER A 4 -40.57 -5.76 20.58
C SER A 4 -40.78 -4.53 19.68
N LEU A 5 -39.91 -4.30 18.68
CA LEU A 5 -40.05 -3.36 17.59
C LEU A 5 -39.87 -4.12 16.27
N THR A 6 -40.85 -4.06 15.37
CA THR A 6 -40.77 -4.71 14.07
C THR A 6 -40.68 -3.66 12.97
N LEU A 7 -39.61 -3.73 12.15
CA LEU A 7 -39.47 -2.95 10.95
C LEU A 7 -39.74 -3.88 9.75
N ASN A 8 -40.90 -3.70 9.13
CA ASN A 8 -41.33 -4.48 7.95
C ASN A 8 -41.79 -3.50 6.86
N GLY A 9 -40.85 -2.86 6.20
CA GLY A 9 -41.05 -1.75 5.30
C GLY A 9 -41.13 -0.39 6.00
N GLY A 10 -41.03 -0.37 7.32
CA GLY A 10 -41.10 0.87 8.13
C GLY A 10 -39.73 1.50 8.39
N THR A 11 -39.77 2.77 8.79
CA THR A 11 -38.61 3.56 9.19
C THR A 11 -38.62 3.84 10.68
N LEU A 12 -37.50 3.61 11.36
CA LEU A 12 -37.22 4.14 12.68
C LEU A 12 -36.39 5.40 12.53
N GLU A 13 -36.97 6.56 12.84
CA GLU A 13 -36.29 7.85 12.80
C GLU A 13 -35.76 8.24 14.18
N SER A 14 -34.54 8.79 14.24
CA SER A 14 -33.95 9.42 15.41
C SER A 14 -33.54 10.86 15.08
N THR A 15 -34.20 11.82 15.76
CA THR A 15 -33.99 13.26 15.53
C THR A 15 -33.05 13.91 16.54
N ALA A 16 -32.54 13.14 17.51
CA ALA A 16 -31.60 13.57 18.54
C ALA A 16 -30.70 12.41 18.96
N ASP A 17 -29.66 12.70 19.73
CA ASP A 17 -28.86 11.66 20.36
C ASP A 17 -29.74 10.79 21.25
N PHE A 18 -29.75 9.50 20.99
CA PHE A 18 -30.61 8.58 21.67
C PHE A 18 -29.98 7.20 21.84
N THR A 19 -30.10 6.63 23.04
CA THR A 19 -29.74 5.23 23.30
C THR A 19 -31.00 4.42 23.43
N LEU A 20 -31.25 3.55 22.45
CA LEU A 20 -32.36 2.61 22.50
C LEU A 20 -32.04 1.49 23.49
N ASN A 21 -32.98 1.24 24.44
CA ASN A 21 -32.81 0.22 25.46
C ASN A 21 -32.53 -1.15 24.84
N SER A 22 -31.45 -1.80 25.23
CA SER A 22 -30.97 -3.07 24.67
C SER A 22 -31.95 -4.25 24.90
N ASN A 23 -32.87 -4.13 25.87
CA ASN A 23 -33.91 -5.15 26.09
C ASN A 23 -35.05 -5.07 25.05
N ARG A 24 -35.10 -4.04 24.21
CA ARG A 24 -36.02 -3.95 23.09
C ARG A 24 -35.43 -4.65 21.89
N GLY A 25 -35.79 -5.89 21.62
CA GLY A 25 -35.37 -6.55 20.40
C GLY A 25 -35.98 -5.88 19.17
N ILE A 26 -35.20 -5.72 18.11
CA ILE A 26 -35.65 -5.24 16.80
C ILE A 26 -35.78 -6.44 15.85
N ALA A 27 -36.94 -6.58 15.20
CA ALA A 27 -37.14 -7.56 14.13
C ALA A 27 -37.16 -6.86 12.78
N LEU A 28 -36.30 -7.31 11.86
CA LEU A 28 -36.31 -6.91 10.45
C LEU A 28 -37.19 -7.89 9.68
N GLY A 29 -38.36 -7.42 9.26
CA GLY A 29 -39.33 -8.22 8.50
C GLY A 29 -38.93 -8.35 7.01
N ALA A 30 -39.67 -9.17 6.27
CA ALA A 30 -39.37 -9.47 4.88
C ALA A 30 -39.38 -8.24 3.92
N SER A 31 -40.11 -7.17 4.30
CA SER A 31 -40.16 -5.90 3.55
C SER A 31 -39.07 -4.92 3.95
N ASN A 32 -38.00 -5.40 4.62
CA ASN A 32 -36.85 -4.67 5.07
C ASN A 32 -37.12 -3.66 6.20
N GLY A 33 -36.05 -3.14 6.81
CA GLY A 33 -36.10 -2.11 7.84
C GLY A 33 -35.18 -0.94 7.49
N ILE A 34 -35.68 0.26 7.71
CA ILE A 34 -34.92 1.50 7.52
C ILE A 34 -34.64 2.11 8.88
N ILE A 35 -33.41 2.52 9.11
CA ILE A 35 -33.04 3.36 10.27
C ILE A 35 -32.54 4.69 9.73
N ASP A 36 -33.26 5.73 10.07
CA ASP A 36 -33.00 7.12 9.74
C ASP A 36 -32.41 7.82 10.96
N VAL A 37 -31.18 8.31 10.84
CA VAL A 37 -30.54 9.05 11.94
C VAL A 37 -30.16 10.42 11.40
N ASN A 38 -30.82 11.45 11.94
CA ASN A 38 -30.67 12.82 11.45
C ASN A 38 -29.23 13.33 11.59
N SER A 39 -28.92 14.28 10.73
CA SER A 39 -27.59 14.92 10.67
C SER A 39 -27.14 15.42 12.04
N GLY A 40 -25.87 15.13 12.38
CA GLY A 40 -25.26 15.55 13.64
C GLY A 40 -25.72 14.79 14.89
N THR A 41 -26.56 13.74 14.72
CA THR A 41 -27.04 12.93 15.84
C THR A 41 -26.54 11.49 15.79
N THR A 42 -26.60 10.81 16.95
CA THR A 42 -26.20 9.42 17.10
C THR A 42 -27.33 8.60 17.72
N LEU A 43 -27.77 7.55 17.03
CA LEU A 43 -28.58 6.48 17.59
C LEU A 43 -27.69 5.33 18.05
N THR A 44 -27.65 5.05 19.36
CA THR A 44 -26.92 3.92 19.93
C THR A 44 -27.84 2.77 20.22
N TYR A 45 -27.51 1.58 19.74
CA TYR A 45 -28.28 0.37 20.04
C TYR A 45 -27.34 -0.81 20.35
N GLY A 46 -27.45 -1.29 21.61
CA GLY A 46 -26.69 -2.45 22.10
C GLY A 46 -27.54 -3.73 22.23
N GLY A 47 -28.79 -3.73 21.75
CA GLY A 47 -29.64 -4.90 21.74
C GLY A 47 -29.46 -5.77 20.50
N ILE A 48 -30.37 -6.69 20.29
CA ILE A 48 -30.33 -7.66 19.18
C ILE A 48 -31.29 -7.23 18.08
N MET A 49 -30.76 -7.00 16.87
CA MET A 49 -31.55 -7.00 15.64
C MET A 49 -31.56 -8.40 15.06
N ALA A 50 -32.77 -8.93 14.76
CA ALA A 50 -32.97 -10.28 14.22
C ALA A 50 -33.93 -10.26 13.04
N GLY A 51 -34.09 -11.40 12.35
CA GLY A 51 -35.02 -11.56 11.24
C GLY A 51 -34.30 -11.82 9.91
N SER A 52 -35.10 -11.96 8.82
CA SER A 52 -34.59 -12.24 7.49
C SER A 52 -34.51 -11.00 6.59
N GLY A 53 -35.03 -9.86 7.03
CA GLY A 53 -35.03 -8.62 6.27
C GLY A 53 -33.66 -7.94 6.22
N THR A 54 -33.52 -7.00 5.28
CA THR A 54 -32.31 -6.16 5.15
C THR A 54 -32.38 -4.96 6.09
N LEU A 55 -31.21 -4.43 6.43
CA LEU A 55 -31.04 -3.16 7.13
C LEU A 55 -30.58 -2.09 6.13
N THR A 56 -31.30 -0.96 6.08
CA THR A 56 -30.83 0.23 5.35
C THR A 56 -30.65 1.38 6.33
N LYS A 57 -29.45 1.94 6.40
CA LYS A 57 -29.15 3.19 7.12
C LYS A 57 -29.25 4.35 6.14
N VAL A 58 -30.08 5.34 6.47
CA VAL A 58 -30.24 6.58 5.69
C VAL A 58 -29.95 7.81 6.55
N ASP A 59 -29.84 8.99 5.89
CA ASP A 59 -29.43 10.27 6.46
C ASP A 59 -28.01 10.25 7.09
N SER A 60 -27.46 11.44 7.36
CA SER A 60 -26.03 11.66 7.61
C SER A 60 -25.57 11.43 9.07
N GLY A 61 -26.49 11.11 10.00
CA GLY A 61 -26.15 10.78 11.38
C GLY A 61 -25.50 9.40 11.53
N THR A 62 -25.18 9.07 12.77
CA THR A 62 -24.46 7.83 13.12
C THR A 62 -25.41 6.81 13.79
N LEU A 63 -25.41 5.57 13.29
CA LEU A 63 -25.99 4.42 13.94
C LEU A 63 -24.88 3.57 14.56
N THR A 64 -24.82 3.51 15.89
CA THR A 64 -23.87 2.66 16.62
C THR A 64 -24.52 1.34 16.99
N LEU A 65 -23.98 0.24 16.51
CA LEU A 65 -24.43 -1.11 16.72
C LEU A 65 -23.41 -1.90 17.54
N SER A 66 -23.61 -1.99 18.85
CA SER A 66 -22.73 -2.72 19.77
C SER A 66 -23.26 -4.08 20.21
N GLY A 67 -24.48 -4.44 19.82
CA GLY A 67 -25.07 -5.74 20.09
C GLY A 67 -24.65 -6.83 19.10
N VAL A 68 -24.83 -8.08 19.50
CA VAL A 68 -24.67 -9.24 18.61
C VAL A 68 -25.96 -9.40 17.80
N ASN A 69 -25.98 -8.85 16.60
CA ASN A 69 -27.13 -8.91 15.71
C ASN A 69 -27.20 -10.25 14.97
N THR A 70 -28.40 -10.72 14.68
CA THR A 70 -28.64 -12.05 14.07
C THR A 70 -29.53 -11.99 12.83
N TYR A 71 -29.86 -10.79 12.32
CA TYR A 71 -30.56 -10.69 11.05
C TYR A 71 -29.71 -11.26 9.91
N SER A 72 -30.34 -11.92 8.94
CA SER A 72 -29.66 -12.61 7.86
C SER A 72 -29.68 -11.87 6.53
N GLY A 73 -30.44 -10.79 6.43
CA GLY A 73 -30.47 -9.95 5.24
C GLY A 73 -29.22 -9.08 5.09
N SER A 74 -29.06 -8.46 3.92
CA SER A 74 -27.95 -7.55 3.65
C SER A 74 -28.06 -6.22 4.42
N THR A 75 -26.94 -5.52 4.53
CA THR A 75 -26.87 -4.16 5.09
C THR A 75 -26.48 -3.17 4.01
N THR A 76 -27.25 -2.09 3.88
CA THR A 76 -26.93 -0.95 2.99
C THR A 76 -26.72 0.31 3.82
N ILE A 77 -25.60 0.98 3.60
CA ILE A 77 -25.32 2.29 4.18
C ILE A 77 -25.43 3.32 3.05
N SER A 78 -26.61 3.95 2.96
CA SER A 78 -26.94 4.90 1.89
C SER A 78 -26.45 6.32 2.20
N ALA A 79 -26.28 6.64 3.48
CA ALA A 79 -25.69 7.88 3.96
C ALA A 79 -25.28 7.74 5.43
N GLY A 80 -24.48 8.69 5.94
CA GLY A 80 -24.01 8.72 7.31
C GLY A 80 -23.14 7.53 7.66
N THR A 81 -23.21 7.10 8.91
CA THR A 81 -22.27 6.11 9.45
C THR A 81 -23.01 4.97 10.13
N ILE A 82 -22.58 3.72 9.87
CA ILE A 82 -22.80 2.61 10.79
C ILE A 82 -21.47 2.36 11.52
N SER A 83 -21.48 2.49 12.85
CA SER A 83 -20.34 2.24 13.73
C SER A 83 -20.49 0.88 14.42
N ILE A 84 -19.47 0.04 14.30
CA ILE A 84 -19.42 -1.29 14.89
C ILE A 84 -18.06 -1.54 15.56
N SER A 85 -18.04 -2.43 16.54
CA SER A 85 -16.81 -2.90 17.22
C SER A 85 -16.50 -4.38 16.96
N ALA A 86 -17.36 -5.05 16.18
CA ALA A 86 -17.21 -6.46 15.79
C ALA A 86 -18.06 -6.76 14.55
N ASP A 87 -17.70 -7.81 13.80
CA ASP A 87 -18.45 -8.29 12.62
C ASP A 87 -19.94 -8.55 12.93
N SER A 88 -20.23 -9.06 14.11
CA SER A 88 -21.60 -9.36 14.56
C SER A 88 -22.51 -8.11 14.66
N GLY A 89 -21.97 -6.91 14.63
CA GLY A 89 -22.73 -5.66 14.51
C GLY A 89 -23.56 -5.61 13.22
N LEU A 90 -23.12 -6.30 12.17
CA LEU A 90 -23.80 -6.35 10.85
C LEU A 90 -24.69 -7.58 10.64
N GLY A 91 -25.19 -8.20 11.70
CA GLY A 91 -26.03 -9.41 11.62
C GLY A 91 -25.22 -10.68 11.33
N SER A 92 -25.93 -11.75 11.02
CA SER A 92 -25.30 -13.05 10.68
C SER A 92 -24.50 -12.94 9.37
N ALA A 93 -23.27 -13.43 9.39
CA ALA A 93 -22.52 -13.57 8.14
C ALA A 93 -23.13 -14.65 7.26
N PRO A 94 -23.13 -14.50 5.92
CA PRO A 94 -23.59 -15.54 5.02
C PRO A 94 -22.71 -16.79 5.11
N GLY A 95 -23.29 -17.97 4.89
CA GLY A 95 -22.56 -19.24 4.92
C GLY A 95 -21.58 -19.41 3.75
N SER A 96 -21.71 -18.60 2.69
CA SER A 96 -20.82 -18.56 1.52
C SER A 96 -20.66 -17.13 1.05
N ALA A 97 -19.60 -16.85 0.28
CA ALA A 97 -19.34 -15.51 -0.27
C ALA A 97 -20.56 -14.98 -1.03
N THR A 98 -21.12 -13.88 -0.56
CA THR A 98 -22.36 -13.27 -1.07
C THR A 98 -22.05 -11.84 -1.50
N ALA A 99 -22.06 -11.57 -2.80
CA ALA A 99 -21.82 -10.25 -3.33
C ALA A 99 -22.85 -9.23 -2.82
N GLY A 100 -22.41 -8.05 -2.40
CA GLY A 100 -23.29 -6.98 -1.92
C GLY A 100 -24.03 -7.26 -0.62
N HIS A 101 -23.59 -8.24 0.18
CA HIS A 101 -24.17 -8.43 1.51
C HIS A 101 -23.94 -7.20 2.41
N LEU A 102 -22.88 -6.46 2.17
CA LEU A 102 -22.68 -5.10 2.66
C LEU A 102 -22.56 -4.15 1.47
N THR A 103 -23.43 -3.16 1.38
CA THR A 103 -23.36 -2.13 0.33
C THR A 103 -23.04 -0.78 0.94
N LEU A 104 -21.95 -0.16 0.46
CA LEU A 104 -21.59 1.22 0.78
C LEU A 104 -22.03 2.10 -0.40
N ASN A 105 -23.05 2.92 -0.23
CA ASN A 105 -23.63 3.76 -1.28
C ASN A 105 -23.74 5.23 -0.82
N GLY A 106 -22.59 5.82 -0.54
CA GLY A 106 -22.47 7.17 0.02
C GLY A 106 -22.27 7.18 1.55
N GLY A 107 -22.42 6.03 2.20
CA GLY A 107 -22.25 5.91 3.64
C GLY A 107 -20.87 5.38 4.05
N THR A 108 -20.66 5.39 5.35
CA THR A 108 -19.42 4.99 6.02
C THR A 108 -19.63 3.77 6.90
N LEU A 109 -18.82 2.74 6.71
CA LEU A 109 -18.62 1.71 7.73
C LEU A 109 -17.51 2.19 8.66
N HIS A 110 -17.80 2.36 9.95
CA HIS A 110 -16.83 2.76 10.95
C HIS A 110 -16.49 1.59 11.87
N SER A 111 -15.19 1.31 11.96
CA SER A 111 -14.60 0.33 12.89
C SER A 111 -14.03 1.05 14.11
N SER A 112 -14.63 0.83 15.28
CA SER A 112 -14.18 1.41 16.56
C SER A 112 -13.27 0.49 17.37
N ALA A 113 -12.97 -0.70 16.86
CA ALA A 113 -12.13 -1.70 17.51
C ALA A 113 -11.34 -2.53 16.48
N ASP A 114 -10.41 -3.35 16.97
CA ASP A 114 -9.72 -4.35 16.16
C ASP A 114 -10.62 -5.55 15.92
N PHE A 115 -10.93 -5.86 14.68
CA PHE A 115 -11.62 -7.10 14.33
C PHE A 115 -11.43 -7.48 12.86
N THR A 116 -11.78 -8.73 12.54
CA THR A 116 -11.87 -9.22 11.16
C THR A 116 -13.32 -9.22 10.71
N LEU A 117 -13.61 -8.50 9.62
CA LEU A 117 -14.90 -8.57 8.95
C LEU A 117 -14.98 -9.89 8.17
N ASN A 118 -16.10 -10.60 8.31
CA ASN A 118 -16.26 -11.92 7.69
C ASN A 118 -16.15 -11.83 6.16
N SER A 119 -15.28 -12.66 5.58
CA SER A 119 -14.97 -12.66 4.14
C SER A 119 -16.16 -13.03 3.25
N ASN A 120 -17.17 -13.71 3.78
CA ASN A 120 -18.37 -14.05 3.03
C ASN A 120 -19.32 -12.85 2.83
N ARG A 121 -19.12 -11.74 3.58
CA ARG A 121 -19.84 -10.49 3.33
C ARG A 121 -19.20 -9.76 2.15
N GLY A 122 -19.54 -10.07 0.90
CA GLY A 122 -19.04 -9.27 -0.22
C GLY A 122 -19.45 -7.81 -0.06
N ILE A 123 -18.49 -6.89 -0.16
CA ILE A 123 -18.74 -5.45 -0.11
C ILE A 123 -18.98 -4.92 -1.53
N ALA A 124 -20.11 -4.24 -1.74
CA ALA A 124 -20.39 -3.54 -2.98
C ALA A 124 -20.23 -2.02 -2.79
N LEU A 125 -19.51 -1.38 -3.70
CA LEU A 125 -19.43 0.08 -3.78
C LEU A 125 -20.56 0.57 -4.69
N GLY A 126 -21.59 1.18 -4.07
CA GLY A 126 -22.74 1.75 -4.78
C GLY A 126 -22.41 3.01 -5.56
N SER A 127 -23.39 3.57 -6.29
CA SER A 127 -23.20 4.71 -7.19
C SER A 127 -22.67 5.99 -6.52
N SER A 128 -22.85 6.12 -5.21
CA SER A 128 -22.40 7.27 -4.42
C SER A 128 -21.07 7.00 -3.68
N HIS A 129 -20.32 6.00 -4.12
CA HIS A 129 -19.04 5.59 -3.52
C HIS A 129 -19.20 4.98 -2.12
N GLY A 130 -18.11 4.54 -1.49
CA GLY A 130 -18.11 3.97 -0.15
C GLY A 130 -16.92 4.41 0.68
N THR A 131 -17.15 4.55 1.98
CA THR A 131 -16.09 4.89 2.94
C THR A 131 -15.95 3.80 3.98
N ILE A 132 -14.71 3.42 4.30
CA ILE A 132 -14.37 2.62 5.47
C ILE A 132 -13.49 3.48 6.37
N ASN A 133 -13.97 3.76 7.57
CA ASN A 133 -13.27 4.52 8.60
C ASN A 133 -12.75 3.55 9.66
N VAL A 134 -11.49 3.66 10.02
CA VAL A 134 -10.88 2.86 11.09
C VAL A 134 -10.27 3.79 12.11
N ASP A 135 -10.69 3.66 13.38
CA ASP A 135 -10.17 4.49 14.48
C ASP A 135 -8.66 4.35 14.68
N GLY A 136 -8.04 5.38 15.22
CA GLY A 136 -6.61 5.42 15.49
C GLY A 136 -6.15 4.24 16.35
N SER A 137 -4.99 3.68 16.01
CA SER A 137 -4.40 2.49 16.65
C SER A 137 -5.26 1.22 16.55
N ARG A 138 -6.25 1.20 15.65
CA ARG A 138 -7.09 0.02 15.38
C ARG A 138 -6.81 -0.54 14.00
N THR A 139 -7.10 -1.83 13.87
CA THR A 139 -6.99 -2.55 12.59
C THR A 139 -8.33 -3.22 12.26
N LEU A 140 -8.85 -2.90 11.07
CA LEU A 140 -9.92 -3.65 10.45
C LEU A 140 -9.34 -4.53 9.35
N THR A 141 -9.44 -5.85 9.51
CA THR A 141 -9.01 -6.81 8.49
C THR A 141 -10.20 -7.30 7.68
N TYR A 142 -10.08 -7.31 6.36
CA TYR A 142 -11.10 -7.85 5.47
C TYR A 142 -10.49 -8.72 4.37
N GLY A 143 -10.84 -10.02 4.41
CA GLY A 143 -10.36 -11.03 3.44
C GLY A 143 -11.37 -11.35 2.33
N GLY A 144 -12.52 -10.67 2.28
CA GLY A 144 -13.50 -10.85 1.22
C GLY A 144 -13.24 -9.96 0.00
N ILE A 145 -14.25 -9.82 -0.85
CA ILE A 145 -14.17 -9.07 -2.11
C ILE A 145 -14.88 -7.72 -1.97
N ILE A 146 -14.16 -6.63 -2.22
CA ILE A 146 -14.77 -5.33 -2.51
C ILE A 146 -14.94 -5.24 -4.03
N ALA A 147 -16.18 -5.01 -4.48
CA ALA A 147 -16.53 -4.98 -5.91
C ALA A 147 -17.30 -3.70 -6.28
N GLY A 148 -17.38 -3.40 -7.57
CA GLY A 148 -18.10 -2.26 -8.13
C GLY A 148 -17.21 -1.37 -9.00
N SER A 149 -17.83 -0.42 -9.68
CA SER A 149 -17.12 0.54 -10.54
C SER A 149 -16.85 1.88 -9.83
N ASN A 150 -17.21 2.00 -8.57
CA ASN A 150 -17.16 3.26 -7.82
C ASN A 150 -15.98 3.31 -6.85
N ASN A 151 -15.76 4.46 -6.25
CA ASN A 151 -14.57 4.76 -5.46
C ASN A 151 -14.66 4.19 -4.04
N LEU A 152 -13.51 3.81 -3.52
CA LEU A 152 -13.30 3.46 -2.11
C LEU A 152 -12.51 4.58 -1.41
N THR A 153 -13.02 5.04 -0.26
CA THR A 153 -12.27 5.91 0.64
C THR A 153 -11.91 5.17 1.92
N LYS A 154 -10.63 5.10 2.23
CA LYS A 154 -10.11 4.74 3.56
C LYS A 154 -9.92 6.03 4.35
N SER A 155 -10.61 6.16 5.48
CA SER A 155 -10.47 7.30 6.40
C SER A 155 -10.15 6.81 7.82
N GLY A 156 -9.93 7.75 8.76
CA GLY A 156 -9.46 7.45 10.10
C GLY A 156 -7.99 7.06 10.14
N SER A 157 -7.34 7.27 11.27
CA SER A 157 -5.88 7.10 11.42
C SER A 157 -5.43 5.65 11.70
N GLY A 158 -6.37 4.69 11.78
CA GLY A 158 -6.06 3.26 11.91
C GLY A 158 -5.72 2.58 10.58
N THR A 159 -5.58 1.26 10.62
CA THR A 159 -5.21 0.42 9.47
C THR A 159 -6.43 -0.33 8.93
N LEU A 160 -6.62 -0.26 7.62
CA LEU A 160 -7.50 -1.18 6.88
C LEU A 160 -6.62 -2.17 6.11
N THR A 161 -6.69 -3.45 6.47
CA THR A 161 -5.99 -4.53 5.76
C THR A 161 -6.95 -5.23 4.80
N LEU A 162 -6.66 -5.18 3.51
CA LEU A 162 -7.39 -5.87 2.45
C LEU A 162 -6.61 -7.11 2.00
N SER A 163 -6.97 -8.29 2.52
CA SER A 163 -6.29 -9.54 2.19
C SER A 163 -6.97 -10.38 1.10
N GLY A 164 -8.13 -9.93 0.62
CA GLY A 164 -8.86 -10.56 -0.48
C GLY A 164 -8.44 -10.06 -1.87
N THR A 165 -8.93 -10.74 -2.91
CA THR A 165 -8.82 -10.28 -4.30
C THR A 165 -9.95 -9.30 -4.61
N ASN A 166 -9.69 -8.02 -4.47
CA ASN A 166 -10.67 -6.97 -4.69
C ASN A 166 -10.83 -6.68 -6.19
N THR A 167 -12.06 -6.48 -6.64
CA THR A 167 -12.40 -6.32 -8.05
C THR A 167 -13.00 -4.96 -8.42
N TYR A 168 -13.09 -4.04 -7.45
CA TYR A 168 -13.56 -2.69 -7.77
C TYR A 168 -12.58 -1.97 -8.70
N SER A 169 -13.13 -1.14 -9.61
CA SER A 169 -12.36 -0.44 -10.65
C SER A 169 -12.32 1.08 -10.49
N GLY A 170 -13.08 1.62 -9.54
CA GLY A 170 -13.04 3.06 -9.23
C GLY A 170 -11.74 3.49 -8.56
N ASN A 171 -11.60 4.76 -8.24
CA ASN A 171 -10.43 5.29 -7.56
C ASN A 171 -10.39 4.91 -6.08
N THR A 172 -9.19 4.91 -5.50
CA THR A 172 -8.97 4.74 -4.07
C THR A 172 -8.48 6.05 -3.46
N THR A 173 -9.08 6.47 -2.34
CA THR A 173 -8.61 7.62 -1.56
C THR A 173 -8.20 7.15 -0.17
N ILE A 174 -6.98 7.44 0.23
CA ILE A 174 -6.47 7.23 1.58
C ILE A 174 -6.36 8.62 2.22
N SER A 175 -7.37 8.99 3.00
CA SER A 175 -7.42 10.32 3.62
C SER A 175 -6.54 10.41 4.86
N ALA A 176 -6.34 9.29 5.57
CA ALA A 176 -5.47 9.18 6.75
C ALA A 176 -5.21 7.69 7.09
N GLY A 177 -4.24 7.45 7.96
CA GLY A 177 -3.87 6.11 8.43
C GLY A 177 -3.26 5.25 7.32
N THR A 178 -3.43 3.94 7.43
CA THR A 178 -2.84 2.98 6.50
C THR A 178 -3.90 2.19 5.75
N LEU A 179 -3.76 2.12 4.44
CA LEU A 179 -4.37 1.07 3.63
C LEU A 179 -3.30 0.04 3.30
N GLU A 180 -3.40 -1.11 3.93
CA GLU A 180 -2.56 -2.27 3.64
C GLU A 180 -3.29 -3.20 2.66
N VAL A 181 -2.63 -3.55 1.57
CA VAL A 181 -3.11 -4.53 0.59
C VAL A 181 -2.19 -5.75 0.65
N SER A 182 -2.63 -6.77 1.37
CA SER A 182 -1.96 -8.08 1.43
C SER A 182 -2.59 -9.10 0.47
N GLY A 183 -3.70 -8.73 -0.18
CA GLY A 183 -4.30 -9.40 -1.32
C GLY A 183 -4.00 -8.68 -2.64
N LEU A 184 -5.06 -8.43 -3.44
CA LEU A 184 -4.95 -7.78 -4.76
C LEU A 184 -5.99 -6.67 -4.94
N LEU A 185 -5.65 -5.65 -5.72
CA LEU A 185 -6.56 -4.65 -6.28
C LEU A 185 -6.80 -4.92 -7.76
N GLY A 186 -8.04 -4.74 -8.23
CA GLY A 186 -8.40 -4.94 -9.64
C GLY A 186 -8.01 -6.33 -10.16
N SER A 187 -8.08 -7.37 -9.31
CA SER A 187 -7.63 -8.72 -9.64
C SER A 187 -6.15 -8.81 -10.11
N GLY A 188 -5.29 -7.97 -9.56
CA GLY A 188 -3.85 -7.93 -9.89
C GLY A 188 -3.46 -6.88 -10.92
N THR A 189 -4.44 -6.22 -11.58
CA THR A 189 -4.21 -5.07 -12.45
C THR A 189 -5.23 -3.99 -12.10
N TYR A 190 -4.77 -2.92 -11.50
CA TYR A 190 -5.61 -1.83 -11.03
C TYR A 190 -5.29 -0.53 -11.76
N SER A 191 -6.28 0.00 -12.48
CA SER A 191 -6.16 1.23 -13.27
C SER A 191 -6.75 2.46 -12.59
N GLY A 192 -7.45 2.29 -11.45
CA GLY A 192 -7.94 3.40 -10.65
C GLY A 192 -6.79 4.24 -10.07
N ASN A 193 -7.01 5.54 -9.97
CA ASN A 193 -6.04 6.40 -9.31
C ASN A 193 -6.06 6.19 -7.80
N ILE A 194 -4.91 6.39 -7.14
CA ILE A 194 -4.79 6.35 -5.68
C ILE A 194 -4.40 7.75 -5.20
N SER A 195 -5.30 8.41 -4.47
CA SER A 195 -4.99 9.67 -3.76
C SER A 195 -4.58 9.31 -2.32
N ASN A 196 -3.32 9.51 -1.97
CA ASN A 196 -2.74 9.05 -0.71
C ASN A 196 -2.27 10.23 0.15
N SER A 197 -2.96 10.47 1.28
CA SER A 197 -2.54 11.40 2.33
C SER A 197 -2.09 10.70 3.63
N GLY A 198 -2.04 9.35 3.61
CA GLY A 198 -1.58 8.50 4.70
C GLY A 198 -0.46 7.57 4.22
N THR A 199 -0.62 6.28 4.44
CA THR A 199 0.29 5.25 3.94
C THR A 199 -0.47 4.27 3.05
N PHE A 200 0.03 4.06 1.84
CA PHE A 200 -0.36 2.91 1.01
C PHE A 200 0.72 1.84 1.15
N GLU A 201 0.36 0.70 1.72
CA GLU A 201 1.26 -0.44 1.88
C GLU A 201 0.82 -1.60 0.99
N TYR A 202 1.74 -2.11 0.17
CA TYR A 202 1.55 -3.34 -0.58
C TYR A 202 2.42 -4.44 0.01
N SER A 203 1.80 -5.34 0.79
CA SER A 203 2.44 -6.44 1.54
C SER A 203 1.89 -7.79 1.10
N SER A 204 1.86 -8.04 -0.21
CA SER A 204 1.39 -9.30 -0.81
C SER A 204 2.55 -10.05 -1.44
N SER A 205 2.51 -11.39 -1.37
CA SER A 205 3.39 -12.27 -2.14
C SER A 205 2.96 -12.44 -3.60
N SER A 206 1.80 -11.91 -3.98
CA SER A 206 1.31 -11.91 -5.36
C SER A 206 1.81 -10.67 -6.13
N ASP A 207 1.81 -10.75 -7.46
CA ASP A 207 2.18 -9.64 -8.32
C ASP A 207 1.00 -8.69 -8.54
N GLN A 208 1.26 -7.39 -8.49
CA GLN A 208 0.28 -6.32 -8.69
C GLN A 208 0.80 -5.28 -9.67
N THR A 209 -0.02 -4.89 -10.63
CA THR A 209 0.23 -3.72 -11.47
C THR A 209 -0.71 -2.58 -11.07
N LEU A 210 -0.15 -1.41 -10.78
CA LEU A 210 -0.86 -0.16 -10.57
C LEU A 210 -0.57 0.75 -11.77
N SER A 211 -1.55 0.90 -12.67
CA SER A 211 -1.40 1.72 -13.89
C SER A 211 -2.03 3.10 -13.77
N GLY A 212 -2.89 3.31 -12.77
CA GLY A 212 -3.39 4.62 -12.40
C GLY A 212 -2.32 5.50 -11.73
N VAL A 213 -2.59 6.77 -11.61
CA VAL A 213 -1.71 7.72 -10.92
C VAL A 213 -1.83 7.55 -9.41
N ILE A 214 -0.69 7.35 -8.72
CA ILE A 214 -0.61 7.45 -7.26
C ILE A 214 -0.15 8.87 -6.94
N SER A 215 -0.98 9.63 -6.22
CA SER A 215 -0.73 11.05 -5.90
C SER A 215 -0.89 11.32 -4.41
N GLY A 216 -0.48 12.52 -3.97
CA GLY A 216 -0.63 12.99 -2.59
C GLY A 216 0.69 13.01 -1.82
N SER A 217 0.61 13.44 -0.56
CA SER A 217 1.78 13.61 0.32
C SER A 217 2.11 12.38 1.16
N GLY A 218 1.35 11.30 0.99
CA GLY A 218 1.54 10.08 1.76
C GLY A 218 2.65 9.19 1.19
N ASP A 219 3.05 8.23 1.99
CA ASP A 219 4.15 7.31 1.71
C ASP A 219 3.67 6.04 1.04
N ILE A 220 4.55 5.44 0.24
CA ILE A 220 4.37 4.11 -0.32
C ILE A 220 5.32 3.14 0.40
N VAL A 221 4.79 2.02 0.85
CA VAL A 221 5.57 0.95 1.45
C VAL A 221 5.38 -0.33 0.63
N LYS A 222 6.47 -0.92 0.18
CA LYS A 222 6.47 -2.26 -0.41
C LYS A 222 6.97 -3.24 0.66
N GLY A 223 6.08 -4.11 1.11
CA GLY A 223 6.32 -5.07 2.20
C GLY A 223 6.85 -6.42 1.71
N ASP A 224 6.02 -7.35 1.34
CA ASP A 224 6.28 -8.79 1.11
C ASP A 224 6.95 -9.08 -0.26
N THR A 225 7.20 -10.36 -0.57
CA THR A 225 8.03 -10.88 -1.67
C THR A 225 7.48 -10.66 -3.09
N GLY A 226 6.18 -10.35 -3.25
CA GLY A 226 5.56 -10.13 -4.56
C GLY A 226 6.09 -8.90 -5.30
N THR A 227 5.74 -8.81 -6.57
CA THR A 227 6.13 -7.69 -7.45
C THR A 227 5.07 -6.60 -7.43
N LEU A 228 5.48 -5.35 -7.22
CA LEU A 228 4.64 -4.17 -7.44
C LEU A 228 5.14 -3.40 -8.67
N THR A 229 4.39 -3.45 -9.77
CA THR A 229 4.67 -2.69 -10.99
C THR A 229 3.96 -1.35 -10.95
N LEU A 230 4.71 -0.27 -11.07
CA LEU A 230 4.21 1.11 -11.07
C LEU A 230 4.37 1.71 -12.47
N SER A 231 3.31 1.75 -13.26
CA SER A 231 3.34 2.26 -14.63
C SER A 231 2.66 3.62 -14.81
N GLY A 232 2.00 4.15 -13.77
CA GLY A 232 1.43 5.50 -13.74
C GLY A 232 2.49 6.59 -13.61
N ASN A 233 2.14 7.82 -14.03
CA ASN A 233 2.94 9.01 -13.75
C ASN A 233 2.67 9.48 -12.32
N ASN A 234 3.34 8.87 -11.36
CA ASN A 234 3.07 9.05 -9.95
C ASN A 234 3.62 10.38 -9.40
N THR A 235 2.98 10.89 -8.34
CA THR A 235 3.37 12.14 -7.69
C THR A 235 3.39 12.06 -6.16
N TYR A 236 3.40 10.86 -5.58
CA TYR A 236 3.55 10.62 -4.14
C TYR A 236 4.92 11.08 -3.62
N SER A 237 5.07 11.20 -2.29
CA SER A 237 6.25 11.83 -1.67
C SER A 237 7.45 10.90 -1.54
N GLN A 238 7.29 9.72 -0.94
CA GLN A 238 8.40 8.84 -0.57
C GLN A 238 8.05 7.37 -0.79
N MET A 239 9.10 6.53 -0.90
CA MET A 239 8.94 5.08 -1.02
C MET A 239 9.94 4.35 -0.13
N THR A 240 9.42 3.35 0.60
CA THR A 240 10.22 2.37 1.33
C THR A 240 10.03 0.99 0.71
N MET A 241 11.14 0.31 0.42
CA MET A 241 11.18 -1.04 -0.14
C MET A 241 11.76 -1.99 0.92
N ASN A 242 10.87 -2.72 1.62
CA ASN A 242 11.27 -3.67 2.67
C ASN A 242 11.61 -5.04 2.09
N ASP A 243 10.87 -5.49 1.07
CA ASP A 243 11.07 -6.79 0.44
C ASP A 243 10.46 -6.80 -0.98
N GLY A 244 10.74 -7.86 -1.76
CA GLY A 244 10.21 -8.08 -3.10
C GLY A 244 10.66 -7.05 -4.11
N TYR A 245 9.84 -6.85 -5.16
CA TYR A 245 10.23 -6.05 -6.32
C TYR A 245 9.34 -4.83 -6.47
N ILE A 246 9.95 -3.68 -6.71
CA ILE A 246 9.32 -2.52 -7.36
C ILE A 246 9.81 -2.50 -8.81
N VAL A 247 8.87 -2.51 -9.77
CA VAL A 247 9.17 -2.50 -11.20
C VAL A 247 8.70 -1.20 -11.82
N ILE A 248 9.62 -0.51 -12.49
CA ILE A 248 9.36 0.76 -13.19
C ILE A 248 10.05 0.77 -14.57
N SER A 249 9.50 1.58 -15.47
CA SER A 249 10.09 1.84 -16.80
C SER A 249 10.54 3.30 -17.00
N ALA A 250 10.29 4.16 -16.02
CA ALA A 250 10.64 5.58 -16.04
C ALA A 250 10.75 6.14 -14.62
N ASP A 251 11.46 7.26 -14.45
CA ASP A 251 11.58 7.99 -13.17
C ASP A 251 10.23 8.38 -12.56
N SER A 252 9.24 8.69 -13.41
CA SER A 252 7.89 9.05 -12.98
C SER A 252 7.14 7.92 -12.26
N GLY A 253 7.58 6.67 -12.36
CA GLY A 253 7.05 5.56 -11.57
C GLY A 253 7.27 5.73 -10.06
N LEU A 254 8.29 6.48 -9.66
CA LEU A 254 8.71 6.67 -8.26
C LEU A 254 8.20 7.98 -7.62
N GLY A 255 7.07 8.50 -8.07
CA GLY A 255 6.47 9.72 -7.52
C GLY A 255 7.13 11.01 -8.07
N ALA A 256 6.76 12.15 -7.50
CA ALA A 256 7.36 13.43 -7.87
C ALA A 256 8.82 13.51 -7.37
N PRO A 257 9.79 13.89 -8.20
CA PRO A 257 11.12 14.16 -7.70
C PRO A 257 11.10 15.41 -6.79
N PRO A 258 11.83 15.39 -5.67
CA PRO A 258 11.93 16.58 -4.82
C PRO A 258 12.58 17.76 -5.54
N GLY A 259 12.20 18.98 -5.17
CA GLY A 259 12.80 20.20 -5.76
C GLY A 259 14.29 20.39 -5.40
N THR A 260 14.74 19.78 -4.33
CA THR A 260 16.14 19.75 -3.86
C THR A 260 16.54 18.35 -3.45
N ALA A 261 17.82 18.05 -3.41
CA ALA A 261 18.32 16.75 -2.98
C ALA A 261 17.77 16.38 -1.58
N THR A 262 16.99 15.33 -1.51
CA THR A 262 16.29 14.87 -0.30
C THR A 262 16.78 13.49 0.10
N PRO A 263 17.60 13.35 1.15
CA PRO A 263 18.04 12.04 1.63
C PRO A 263 16.85 11.13 1.98
N GLY A 264 16.92 9.87 1.60
CA GLY A 264 15.90 8.89 1.95
C GLY A 264 14.56 9.02 1.22
N HIS A 265 14.49 9.79 0.13
CA HIS A 265 13.30 9.81 -0.73
C HIS A 265 12.96 8.40 -1.26
N LEU A 266 13.98 7.61 -1.53
CA LEU A 266 13.89 6.18 -1.78
C LEU A 266 14.68 5.43 -0.70
N THR A 267 14.00 4.63 0.10
CA THR A 267 14.62 3.85 1.17
C THR A 267 14.58 2.37 0.82
N PHE A 268 15.76 1.74 0.83
CA PHE A 268 15.90 0.29 0.73
C PHE A 268 16.11 -0.31 2.12
N ASN A 269 15.31 -1.28 2.46
CA ASN A 269 15.41 -2.07 3.67
C ASN A 269 15.30 -3.57 3.35
N GLY A 270 15.91 -4.02 2.23
CA GLY A 270 15.90 -5.39 1.72
C GLY A 270 15.31 -5.54 0.31
N GLY A 271 14.49 -4.59 -0.15
CA GLY A 271 13.78 -4.71 -1.43
C GLY A 271 14.64 -4.45 -2.67
N ILE A 272 14.02 -4.70 -3.83
CA ILE A 272 14.67 -4.65 -5.14
C ILE A 272 13.96 -3.62 -6.02
N LEU A 273 14.70 -2.66 -6.56
CA LEU A 273 14.25 -1.78 -7.63
C LEU A 273 14.64 -2.38 -8.98
N ARG A 274 13.67 -2.85 -9.77
CA ARG A 274 13.89 -3.34 -11.13
C ARG A 274 13.50 -2.28 -12.14
N THR A 275 14.39 -2.02 -13.10
CA THR A 275 14.18 -1.08 -14.20
C THR A 275 14.12 -1.84 -15.53
N THR A 276 13.02 -1.64 -16.28
CA THR A 276 12.72 -2.37 -17.51
C THR A 276 13.01 -1.58 -18.79
N ALA A 277 13.49 -0.33 -18.64
CA ALA A 277 13.86 0.56 -19.74
C ALA A 277 15.08 1.41 -19.36
N SER A 278 15.67 2.07 -20.34
CA SER A 278 16.77 3.03 -20.13
C SER A 278 16.19 4.40 -19.77
N PHE A 279 16.61 4.95 -18.63
CA PHE A 279 16.28 6.32 -18.22
C PHE A 279 17.27 6.86 -17.18
N THR A 280 17.16 8.14 -16.89
CA THR A 280 17.89 8.80 -15.81
C THR A 280 16.96 8.98 -14.60
N LEU A 281 17.38 8.45 -13.46
CA LEU A 281 16.74 8.70 -12.17
C LEU A 281 17.11 10.11 -11.69
N ASN A 282 16.13 10.89 -11.28
CA ASN A 282 16.35 12.26 -10.85
C ASN A 282 17.32 12.32 -9.66
N SER A 283 18.35 13.16 -9.76
CA SER A 283 19.43 13.25 -8.78
C SER A 283 18.99 13.83 -7.41
N ASN A 284 17.85 14.48 -7.35
CA ASN A 284 17.29 14.98 -6.07
C ASN A 284 16.64 13.87 -5.24
N ARG A 285 16.39 12.69 -5.82
CA ARG A 285 15.93 11.52 -5.08
C ARG A 285 17.09 10.90 -4.31
N GLY A 286 17.34 11.30 -3.08
CA GLY A 286 18.35 10.62 -2.27
C GLY A 286 17.94 9.17 -2.01
N ILE A 287 18.88 8.25 -2.21
CA ILE A 287 18.70 6.83 -1.86
C ILE A 287 19.28 6.59 -0.47
N ASN A 288 18.54 5.94 0.40
CA ASN A 288 19.02 5.50 1.71
C ASN A 288 19.00 3.96 1.80
N LEU A 289 20.15 3.38 2.09
CA LEU A 289 20.31 1.94 2.31
C LEU A 289 20.27 1.67 3.83
N LEU A 290 19.06 1.40 4.39
CA LEU A 290 18.91 0.98 5.79
C LEU A 290 19.44 -0.43 5.99
N SER A 291 19.18 -1.31 5.02
CA SER A 291 19.69 -2.65 4.86
C SER A 291 20.18 -2.80 3.42
N ASN A 292 20.42 -4.03 2.97
CA ASN A 292 20.82 -4.25 1.59
C ASN A 292 19.74 -3.73 0.61
N GLY A 293 20.17 -3.04 -0.43
CA GLY A 293 19.32 -2.57 -1.51
C GLY A 293 19.84 -3.09 -2.86
N THR A 294 18.95 -3.68 -3.65
CA THR A 294 19.31 -4.17 -4.98
C THR A 294 18.73 -3.28 -6.06
N ILE A 295 19.57 -2.87 -7.01
CA ILE A 295 19.15 -2.25 -8.27
C ILE A 295 19.36 -3.26 -9.38
N LEU A 296 18.25 -3.76 -9.94
CA LEU A 296 18.23 -4.71 -11.05
C LEU A 296 17.91 -3.98 -12.35
N THR A 297 18.82 -4.04 -13.32
CA THR A 297 18.62 -3.46 -14.65
C THR A 297 18.41 -4.57 -15.68
N ASP A 298 17.32 -4.50 -16.44
CA ASP A 298 16.99 -5.51 -17.45
C ASP A 298 18.00 -5.54 -18.61
N PRO A 299 18.10 -6.64 -19.36
CA PRO A 299 19.01 -6.78 -20.47
C PRO A 299 18.88 -5.63 -21.49
N GLY A 300 20.01 -5.06 -21.90
CA GLY A 300 20.06 -3.97 -22.89
C GLY A 300 19.58 -2.61 -22.37
N THR A 301 19.25 -2.48 -21.08
CA THR A 301 18.84 -1.21 -20.50
C THR A 301 19.94 -0.55 -19.67
N THR A 302 19.83 0.75 -19.52
CA THR A 302 20.76 1.56 -18.71
C THR A 302 19.98 2.44 -17.75
N LEU A 303 20.22 2.28 -16.44
CA LEU A 303 19.80 3.22 -15.42
C LEU A 303 20.96 4.16 -15.11
N THR A 304 20.74 5.46 -15.26
CA THR A 304 21.73 6.49 -14.86
C THR A 304 21.25 7.17 -13.58
N TYR A 305 22.12 7.26 -12.58
CA TYR A 305 21.83 7.95 -11.34
C TYR A 305 23.01 8.81 -10.88
N GLY A 306 22.78 10.12 -10.78
CA GLY A 306 23.75 11.11 -10.35
C GLY A 306 23.47 11.70 -8.96
N GLY A 307 22.48 11.20 -8.24
CA GLY A 307 22.17 11.62 -6.87
C GLY A 307 23.04 10.92 -5.82
N ILE A 308 22.72 11.13 -4.56
CA ILE A 308 23.52 10.63 -3.44
C ILE A 308 22.87 9.37 -2.86
N ILE A 309 23.68 8.32 -2.73
CA ILE A 309 23.34 7.11 -1.98
C ILE A 309 23.96 7.22 -0.59
N THR A 310 23.17 7.00 0.45
CA THR A 310 23.55 7.07 1.86
C THR A 310 23.21 5.76 2.58
N GLY A 311 23.53 5.66 3.87
CA GLY A 311 23.16 4.54 4.74
C GLY A 311 24.27 3.53 4.96
N SER A 312 23.98 2.51 5.77
CA SER A 312 24.95 1.48 6.15
C SER A 312 24.76 0.14 5.45
N GLY A 313 23.67 -0.01 4.69
CA GLY A 313 23.39 -1.22 3.91
C GLY A 313 24.26 -1.32 2.65
N ASN A 314 24.35 -2.52 2.10
CA ASN A 314 25.07 -2.78 0.86
C ASN A 314 24.23 -2.38 -0.36
N LEU A 315 24.90 -1.85 -1.39
CA LEU A 315 24.32 -1.67 -2.71
C LEU A 315 24.66 -2.88 -3.58
N LEU A 316 23.64 -3.56 -4.08
CA LEU A 316 23.80 -4.68 -5.00
C LEU A 316 23.35 -4.27 -6.40
N LYS A 317 24.23 -4.36 -7.39
CA LYS A 317 23.89 -4.25 -8.81
C LYS A 317 23.60 -5.65 -9.35
N ASP A 318 22.38 -5.83 -9.85
CA ASP A 318 21.96 -7.09 -10.45
C ASP A 318 21.32 -6.88 -11.85
N GLY A 319 20.99 -7.99 -12.54
CA GLY A 319 20.50 -7.96 -13.92
C GLY A 319 21.59 -7.58 -14.94
N THR A 320 21.45 -8.03 -16.19
CA THR A 320 22.50 -7.94 -17.22
C THR A 320 22.62 -6.57 -17.91
N GLY A 321 21.76 -5.61 -17.56
CA GLY A 321 21.88 -4.22 -18.02
C GLY A 321 22.97 -3.43 -17.29
N THR A 322 22.98 -2.12 -17.51
CA THR A 322 23.98 -1.20 -16.96
C THR A 322 23.39 -0.27 -15.90
N LEU A 323 24.08 -0.14 -14.77
CA LEU A 323 23.86 0.93 -13.79
C LEU A 323 25.01 1.92 -13.90
N VAL A 324 24.72 3.20 -14.14
CA VAL A 324 25.69 4.29 -14.14
C VAL A 324 25.54 5.10 -12.86
N LEU A 325 26.58 5.14 -12.04
CA LEU A 325 26.64 5.98 -10.84
C LEU A 325 27.63 7.14 -11.06
N SER A 326 27.18 8.36 -10.85
CA SER A 326 28.02 9.56 -10.97
C SER A 326 27.92 10.51 -9.77
N GLY A 327 27.10 10.19 -8.77
CA GLY A 327 26.98 10.94 -7.52
C GLY A 327 28.13 10.67 -6.56
N ASN A 328 28.41 11.64 -5.67
CA ASN A 328 29.32 11.45 -4.54
C ASN A 328 28.58 10.71 -3.43
N ASN A 329 28.62 9.39 -3.46
CA ASN A 329 27.90 8.53 -2.53
C ASN A 329 28.60 8.50 -1.16
N THR A 330 27.79 8.35 -0.11
CA THR A 330 28.28 8.34 1.29
C THR A 330 27.83 7.09 2.05
N ASN A 331 27.27 6.10 1.36
CA ASN A 331 26.97 4.81 1.97
C ASN A 331 28.26 4.13 2.47
N THR A 332 28.16 3.56 3.66
CA THR A 332 29.32 2.89 4.31
C THR A 332 29.37 1.39 4.03
N GLY A 333 28.28 0.78 3.58
CA GLY A 333 28.25 -0.62 3.20
C GLY A 333 29.01 -0.91 1.90
N SER A 334 29.13 -2.17 1.58
CA SER A 334 29.82 -2.67 0.37
C SER A 334 29.01 -2.40 -0.89
N VAL A 335 29.69 -2.45 -2.04
CA VAL A 335 29.06 -2.44 -3.37
C VAL A 335 29.30 -3.80 -4.03
N GLY A 336 28.22 -4.55 -4.28
CA GLY A 336 28.24 -5.83 -4.96
C GLY A 336 27.82 -5.71 -6.42
N ILE A 337 28.57 -6.35 -7.31
CA ILE A 337 28.25 -6.44 -8.74
C ILE A 337 27.97 -7.90 -9.06
N ASN A 338 26.69 -8.30 -8.88
CA ASN A 338 26.25 -9.69 -9.03
C ASN A 338 26.15 -10.08 -10.50
N SER A 339 25.73 -9.14 -11.37
CA SER A 339 25.64 -9.35 -12.82
C SER A 339 25.61 -8.02 -13.59
N GLY A 340 25.80 -8.08 -14.91
CA GLY A 340 25.79 -6.91 -15.79
C GLY A 340 26.93 -5.93 -15.54
N THR A 341 26.67 -4.65 -15.74
CA THR A 341 27.71 -3.61 -15.66
C THR A 341 27.37 -2.54 -14.64
N LEU A 342 28.30 -2.27 -13.73
CA LEU A 342 28.35 -1.04 -12.95
C LEU A 342 29.36 -0.10 -13.61
N ARG A 343 28.91 1.10 -14.02
CA ARG A 343 29.77 2.12 -14.64
C ARG A 343 29.98 3.28 -13.67
N ILE A 344 31.24 3.65 -13.49
CA ILE A 344 31.67 4.76 -12.62
C ILE A 344 32.71 5.64 -13.29
N SER A 345 32.91 6.85 -12.80
CA SER A 345 33.96 7.80 -13.22
C SER A 345 34.83 8.26 -12.05
N SER A 346 34.53 7.88 -10.82
CA SER A 346 35.25 8.24 -9.60
C SER A 346 35.05 7.17 -8.55
N GLU A 347 36.03 6.96 -7.67
CA GLU A 347 35.87 6.06 -6.50
C GLU A 347 34.73 6.50 -5.58
N ASN A 348 34.49 7.82 -5.45
CA ASN A 348 33.38 8.35 -4.65
C ASN A 348 32.01 7.88 -5.13
N ASN A 349 31.89 7.33 -6.35
CA ASN A 349 30.65 6.73 -6.82
C ASN A 349 30.33 5.40 -6.10
N LEU A 350 31.32 4.78 -5.44
CA LEU A 350 31.20 3.52 -4.70
C LEU A 350 30.87 3.73 -3.20
N GLY A 351 30.67 4.96 -2.75
CA GLY A 351 30.38 5.30 -1.36
C GLY A 351 31.60 5.80 -0.59
N SER A 352 31.47 5.88 0.72
CA SER A 352 32.57 6.33 1.60
C SER A 352 33.73 5.37 1.57
N ILE A 353 34.93 5.93 1.54
CA ILE A 353 36.17 5.16 1.73
C ILE A 353 36.20 4.63 3.17
N PRO A 354 36.50 3.34 3.39
CA PRO A 354 36.59 2.78 4.73
C PRO A 354 37.77 3.42 5.53
N GLY A 355 37.55 3.65 6.83
CA GLY A 355 38.60 4.18 7.71
C GLY A 355 39.73 3.18 8.02
N SER A 356 39.54 1.90 7.72
CA SER A 356 40.51 0.81 7.79
C SER A 356 40.25 -0.16 6.64
N PHE A 357 41.21 -1.01 6.34
CA PHE A 357 41.08 -1.99 5.26
C PHE A 357 39.82 -2.84 5.41
N ASP A 358 38.95 -2.79 4.40
CA ASP A 358 37.73 -3.57 4.24
C ASP A 358 37.88 -4.48 3.04
N SER A 359 38.03 -5.80 3.27
CA SER A 359 38.29 -6.78 2.24
C SER A 359 37.18 -6.89 1.18
N ASP A 360 35.95 -6.48 1.57
CA ASP A 360 34.73 -6.70 0.81
C ASP A 360 34.04 -5.39 0.40
N LYS A 361 34.77 -4.25 0.42
CA LYS A 361 34.19 -2.95 0.03
C LYS A 361 33.62 -3.01 -1.39
N LEU A 362 34.27 -3.73 -2.29
CA LEU A 362 33.80 -4.01 -3.64
C LEU A 362 33.76 -5.52 -3.86
N MET A 363 32.56 -6.06 -4.08
CA MET A 363 32.33 -7.49 -4.27
C MET A 363 31.92 -7.79 -5.70
N PHE A 364 32.52 -8.82 -6.30
CA PHE A 364 32.13 -9.32 -7.61
C PHE A 364 31.62 -10.75 -7.49
N ASP A 365 30.45 -11.01 -8.11
CA ASP A 365 30.01 -12.37 -8.39
C ASP A 365 30.23 -12.71 -9.86
N ASN A 366 29.49 -12.11 -10.80
CA ASN A 366 29.64 -12.32 -12.26
C ASN A 366 29.48 -11.00 -13.04
N GLY A 367 29.78 -9.87 -12.42
CA GLY A 367 29.57 -8.55 -13.00
C GLY A 367 30.82 -7.91 -13.58
N THR A 368 30.62 -6.78 -14.24
CA THR A 368 31.66 -5.94 -14.83
C THR A 368 31.67 -4.58 -14.15
N LEU A 369 32.82 -4.12 -13.69
CA LEU A 369 33.05 -2.72 -13.34
C LEU A 369 33.63 -2.01 -14.55
N ASN A 370 32.87 -1.07 -15.15
CA ASN A 370 33.34 -0.22 -16.24
C ASN A 370 33.79 1.14 -15.68
N ILE A 371 35.07 1.46 -15.90
CA ILE A 371 35.74 2.69 -15.44
C ILE A 371 35.92 3.62 -16.61
N THR A 372 35.33 4.82 -16.55
CA THR A 372 35.29 5.77 -17.65
C THR A 372 36.28 6.92 -17.53
N SER A 373 36.96 7.07 -16.40
CA SER A 373 37.98 8.08 -16.13
C SER A 373 39.13 7.46 -15.33
N SER A 374 40.31 8.02 -15.36
CA SER A 374 41.43 7.56 -14.53
C SER A 374 41.05 7.69 -13.04
N ILE A 375 41.07 6.60 -12.31
CA ILE A 375 40.79 6.53 -10.87
C ILE A 375 41.90 5.75 -10.17
N THR A 376 42.08 6.04 -8.88
CA THR A 376 42.90 5.22 -8.00
C THR A 376 41.96 4.76 -6.87
N LEU A 377 41.83 3.45 -6.67
CA LEU A 377 41.12 2.93 -5.51
C LEU A 377 42.01 3.09 -4.27
N ASP A 378 41.37 3.58 -3.17
CA ASP A 378 42.05 3.70 -1.88
C ASP A 378 42.51 2.31 -1.39
N SER A 379 43.63 2.28 -0.71
CA SER A 379 44.21 1.04 -0.15
C SER A 379 43.31 0.34 0.88
N ASN A 380 42.34 1.06 1.47
CA ASN A 380 41.35 0.50 2.38
C ASN A 380 40.14 -0.12 1.64
N SER A 381 39.97 0.15 0.34
CA SER A 381 38.88 -0.39 -0.48
C SER A 381 39.28 -1.76 -1.06
N GLY A 382 39.13 -2.81 -0.28
CA GLY A 382 39.43 -4.20 -0.70
C GLY A 382 38.42 -4.70 -1.74
N ILE A 383 38.86 -5.67 -2.53
CA ILE A 383 38.06 -6.31 -3.58
C ILE A 383 37.98 -7.79 -3.30
N SER A 384 36.75 -8.32 -3.31
CA SER A 384 36.51 -9.76 -3.16
C SER A 384 35.75 -10.33 -4.36
N TYR A 385 35.95 -11.62 -4.59
CA TYR A 385 35.37 -12.36 -5.70
C TYR A 385 34.65 -13.61 -5.17
N ALA A 386 33.37 -13.75 -5.50
CA ALA A 386 32.56 -14.93 -5.18
C ALA A 386 32.25 -15.76 -6.42
N GLY A 387 32.15 -15.13 -7.60
CA GLY A 387 31.83 -15.78 -8.86
C GLY A 387 33.06 -16.11 -9.74
N THR A 388 32.79 -16.64 -10.92
CA THR A 388 33.82 -17.11 -11.85
C THR A 388 34.21 -16.09 -12.92
N ASN A 389 33.46 -15.00 -13.12
CA ASN A 389 33.57 -14.06 -14.24
C ASN A 389 33.50 -12.59 -13.76
N ALA A 390 34.43 -12.17 -12.93
CA ALA A 390 34.57 -10.75 -12.59
C ALA A 390 35.44 -10.04 -13.63
N ASN A 391 34.95 -8.92 -14.14
CA ASN A 391 35.63 -8.16 -15.17
C ASN A 391 35.84 -6.70 -14.75
N PHE A 392 37.05 -6.19 -15.07
CA PHE A 392 37.32 -4.76 -15.11
C PHE A 392 37.38 -4.33 -16.57
N ASP A 393 36.52 -3.41 -16.96
CA ASP A 393 36.49 -2.80 -18.29
C ASP A 393 36.95 -1.34 -18.14
N ILE A 394 38.17 -1.06 -18.61
CA ILE A 394 38.78 0.26 -18.48
C ILE A 394 38.78 0.88 -19.88
N ASN A 395 38.10 2.04 -20.01
CA ASN A 395 38.02 2.74 -21.29
C ASN A 395 39.44 3.14 -21.80
N ASN A 396 39.66 3.11 -23.11
CA ASN A 396 40.92 3.51 -23.72
C ASN A 396 41.35 4.90 -23.27
N GLY A 397 42.60 5.04 -22.77
CA GLY A 397 43.17 6.29 -22.25
C GLY A 397 42.90 6.56 -20.78
N THR A 398 42.23 5.63 -20.04
CA THR A 398 42.08 5.66 -18.59
C THR A 398 43.09 4.72 -17.93
N THR A 399 43.52 5.03 -16.72
CA THR A 399 44.43 4.23 -15.88
C THR A 399 43.90 4.07 -14.47
#